data_3e170bb7872957ad2dedf99e5c1c2a39
#
_entry.id   3e170bb7872957ad2dedf99e5c1c2a39
#
_cell.length_a   1.000
_cell.length_b   1.000
_cell.length_c   1.000
_cell.angle_alpha   90.00
_cell.angle_beta   90.00
_cell.angle_gamma   90.00
#
_symmetry.space_group_name_H-M   'P 1'
#
loop_
_entity.id
_entity.type
_entity.pdbx_description
1 polymer ?
#
loop_
_entity_poly.entity_id
_entity_poly.type
_entity_poly.pdbx_seq_one_letter_code
_entity_poly.pdbx_strand_id
1 'polypeptide(L)'
;MGTNPPRRPIPRRRPTSRRRPTSHRRPTSRRRLVPTAAATVLTTGLLTIPATAEARTTATAARTAAGAQTVAAPPVPARMASLGDSITRAFNACGWYTDCPSRSWSTGSTGEVNSHYLRLRAQNSALTAYNDARSGAKIADLNGQAQTAVSQQAGYVTVLMGANDACTSSESTMTSVADYETRFRAAMSTLRSGLPNALVFVASVPDIKRLWEVGRTSAAARTAWSTFGICQSMLANPTSTAAADAARRDRVRQRVIAFNQVQATVCAEYGANCRFDGNAVFSYPFALSHVSGWDYFHPNTSGQAVLAQQTYARSFWATALVSQRR
;
A
#
# COMPACT_ATOMS: atom_id res chain seq x y z
N MET A 1 58.73 -24.39 -12.31
CA MET A 1 59.54 -23.22 -11.96
C MET A 1 59.00 -22.05 -12.75
N GLY A 2 58.25 -21.17 -12.15
CA GLY A 2 57.63 -20.00 -12.76
C GLY A 2 57.61 -18.89 -11.72
N THR A 3 58.47 -17.91 -11.90
CA THR A 3 58.78 -16.79 -11.02
C THR A 3 57.71 -15.68 -11.13
N ASN A 4 57.13 -15.27 -10.00
CA ASN A 4 56.25 -14.10 -9.87
C ASN A 4 57.04 -12.78 -9.97
N PRO A 5 56.53 -11.73 -10.68
CA PRO A 5 57.13 -10.42 -10.64
C PRO A 5 56.74 -9.59 -9.41
N PRO A 6 57.55 -8.61 -8.98
CA PRO A 6 57.39 -7.86 -7.73
C PRO A 6 56.30 -6.75 -7.86
N ARG A 7 55.58 -6.55 -6.74
CA ARG A 7 54.55 -5.50 -6.57
C ARG A 7 55.19 -4.12 -6.37
N ARG A 8 54.68 -3.11 -7.11
CA ARG A 8 55.03 -1.69 -6.95
C ARG A 8 54.33 -1.06 -5.74
N PRO A 9 54.96 -0.16 -5.01
CA PRO A 9 54.36 0.53 -3.83
C PRO A 9 53.47 1.69 -4.25
N ILE A 10 52.38 1.86 -3.46
CA ILE A 10 51.34 2.92 -3.65
C ILE A 10 51.81 4.18 -2.88
N PRO A 11 51.74 5.40 -3.47
CA PRO A 11 52.16 6.62 -2.76
C PRO A 11 51.07 7.10 -1.77
N ARG A 12 51.51 7.42 -0.55
CA ARG A 12 50.72 8.04 0.53
C ARG A 12 50.40 9.51 0.16
N ARG A 13 49.13 9.87 0.18
CA ARG A 13 48.66 11.28 0.11
C ARG A 13 48.67 11.89 1.51
N ARG A 14 49.25 13.08 1.65
CA ARG A 14 49.27 13.94 2.85
C ARG A 14 47.88 14.61 3.06
N PRO A 15 47.49 14.88 4.31
CA PRO A 15 46.27 15.62 4.62
C PRO A 15 46.54 17.15 4.55
N THR A 16 45.67 17.87 3.88
CA THR A 16 45.64 19.34 3.85
C THR A 16 44.70 19.91 4.90
N SER A 17 45.19 20.99 5.47
CA SER A 17 44.78 21.75 6.64
C SER A 17 43.35 22.32 6.64
N ARG A 18 42.88 22.44 7.88
CA ARG A 18 41.75 23.21 8.44
C ARG A 18 41.57 24.61 7.85
N ARG A 19 40.36 24.98 7.53
CA ARG A 19 39.87 26.35 7.65
C ARG A 19 38.54 26.37 8.44
N ARG A 20 38.51 27.16 9.52
CA ARG A 20 37.32 27.59 10.27
C ARG A 20 36.55 28.60 9.44
N PRO A 21 35.24 28.65 9.52
CA PRO A 21 34.48 29.87 9.30
C PRO A 21 33.94 30.45 10.61
N THR A 22 34.02 31.73 10.66
CA THR A 22 33.66 32.69 11.66
C THR A 22 32.13 32.82 11.86
N SER A 23 31.79 33.13 13.11
CA SER A 23 30.47 33.52 13.61
C SER A 23 29.93 34.78 12.94
N HIS A 24 28.64 34.82 12.57
CA HIS A 24 27.87 36.06 12.56
C HIS A 24 26.38 35.84 12.85
N ARG A 25 25.99 36.49 13.96
CA ARG A 25 24.78 37.31 14.22
C ARG A 25 23.39 36.66 14.19
N ARG A 26 22.79 36.66 15.37
CA ARG A 26 21.35 36.61 15.65
C ARG A 26 20.64 37.84 15.06
N PRO A 27 19.40 37.71 14.62
CA PRO A 27 18.44 38.79 14.66
C PRO A 27 17.36 38.58 15.76
N THR A 28 17.04 39.69 16.35
CA THR A 28 16.16 40.01 17.44
C THR A 28 14.69 39.69 17.21
N SER A 29 14.04 39.32 18.29
CA SER A 29 12.59 39.21 18.47
C SER A 29 11.83 40.48 18.13
N ARG A 30 10.78 40.37 17.32
CA ARG A 30 9.71 41.37 17.29
C ARG A 30 8.42 40.76 17.82
N ARG A 31 8.03 41.26 19.01
CA ARG A 31 6.69 41.11 19.58
C ARG A 31 5.69 41.78 18.65
N ARG A 32 4.64 41.11 18.26
CA ARG A 32 3.44 41.76 17.69
C ARG A 32 2.34 41.77 18.75
N LEU A 33 1.85 42.96 18.98
CA LEU A 33 0.74 43.35 19.85
C LEU A 33 -0.59 42.83 19.29
N VAL A 34 -1.43 42.34 20.20
CA VAL A 34 -2.82 41.92 19.95
C VAL A 34 -3.68 43.18 20.09
N PRO A 35 -4.58 43.51 19.18
CA PRO A 35 -5.62 44.49 19.43
C PRO A 35 -6.87 43.84 20.05
N THR A 36 -7.25 44.30 21.21
CA THR A 36 -8.54 44.11 21.88
C THR A 36 -9.64 44.80 21.07
N ALA A 37 -10.67 44.07 20.68
CA ALA A 37 -11.88 44.63 20.09
C ALA A 37 -12.95 44.76 21.18
N ALA A 38 -13.45 45.96 21.30
CA ALA A 38 -14.49 46.39 22.24
C ALA A 38 -15.88 45.84 21.82
N ALA A 39 -16.62 45.42 22.81
CA ALA A 39 -18.02 45.02 22.68
C ALA A 39 -18.90 46.31 22.65
N THR A 40 -19.72 46.45 21.61
CA THR A 40 -20.77 47.43 21.54
C THR A 40 -22.11 46.74 21.79
N VAL A 41 -22.75 47.15 22.88
CA VAL A 41 -24.13 46.79 23.24
C VAL A 41 -25.08 47.68 22.44
N LEU A 42 -26.01 47.10 21.71
CA LEU A 42 -27.15 47.80 21.10
C LEU A 42 -28.46 47.26 21.64
N THR A 43 -29.20 48.18 22.15
CA THR A 43 -30.47 48.07 22.87
C THR A 43 -31.64 47.67 21.96
N THR A 44 -32.55 46.93 22.59
CA THR A 44 -33.83 46.45 22.15
C THR A 44 -34.82 47.50 21.67
N GLY A 45 -35.42 47.24 20.49
CA GLY A 45 -36.70 47.88 20.07
C GLY A 45 -37.72 46.80 19.81
N LEU A 46 -38.76 46.72 20.67
CA LEU A 46 -39.95 45.91 20.43
C LEU A 46 -40.83 46.57 19.38
N LEU A 47 -41.03 45.95 18.23
CA LEU A 47 -42.11 46.26 17.30
C LEU A 47 -43.07 45.06 17.23
N THR A 48 -44.27 45.31 17.74
CA THR A 48 -45.43 44.43 17.66
C THR A 48 -46.03 44.50 16.28
N ILE A 49 -46.13 43.39 15.55
CA ILE A 49 -46.86 43.25 14.27
C ILE A 49 -48.05 42.29 14.50
N PRO A 50 -49.24 42.63 14.03
CA PRO A 50 -50.44 41.77 14.26
C PRO A 50 -50.39 40.49 13.40
N ALA A 51 -50.84 39.41 14.04
CA ALA A 51 -50.97 38.08 13.43
C ALA A 51 -52.11 38.05 12.37
N THR A 52 -51.77 37.94 11.12
CA THR A 52 -52.70 37.47 10.09
C THR A 52 -52.58 35.96 9.98
N ALA A 53 -53.70 35.27 10.22
CA ALA A 53 -53.81 33.83 10.08
C ALA A 53 -53.82 33.47 8.57
N GLU A 54 -52.68 33.00 8.06
CA GLU A 54 -52.59 32.37 6.75
C GLU A 54 -52.78 30.86 6.86
N ALA A 55 -53.72 30.36 6.10
CA ALA A 55 -54.04 28.95 5.98
C ALA A 55 -52.79 28.14 5.54
N ARG A 56 -52.28 27.28 6.41
CA ARG A 56 -51.26 26.30 6.05
C ARG A 56 -51.90 25.25 5.11
N THR A 57 -51.72 25.41 3.82
CA THR A 57 -51.80 24.32 2.85
C THR A 57 -50.65 23.36 3.13
N THR A 58 -50.96 22.20 3.65
CA THR A 58 -50.05 21.06 3.80
C THR A 58 -49.67 20.57 2.40
N ALA A 59 -48.60 21.13 1.84
CA ALA A 59 -47.90 20.52 0.72
C ALA A 59 -47.17 19.28 1.23
N THR A 60 -47.78 18.13 1.07
CA THR A 60 -47.11 16.84 1.22
C THR A 60 -46.02 16.76 0.17
N ALA A 61 -44.78 17.14 0.55
CA ALA A 61 -43.63 16.94 -0.29
C ALA A 61 -43.43 15.41 -0.43
N ALA A 62 -43.84 14.87 -1.56
CA ALA A 62 -43.43 13.55 -1.98
C ALA A 62 -41.90 13.54 -2.07
N ARG A 63 -41.23 13.05 -1.00
CA ARG A 63 -39.83 12.65 -1.07
C ARG A 63 -39.77 11.49 -2.05
N THR A 64 -39.50 11.77 -3.29
CA THR A 64 -39.00 10.78 -4.25
C THR A 64 -37.74 10.22 -3.61
N ALA A 65 -37.87 9.02 -3.06
CA ALA A 65 -36.71 8.21 -2.69
C ALA A 65 -35.90 8.07 -3.99
N ALA A 66 -34.80 8.81 -4.08
CA ALA A 66 -33.78 8.56 -5.08
C ALA A 66 -33.35 7.12 -4.87
N GLY A 67 -33.88 6.20 -5.66
CA GLY A 67 -33.52 4.80 -5.62
C GLY A 67 -32.00 4.71 -5.79
N ALA A 68 -31.30 4.18 -4.80
CA ALA A 68 -29.89 3.85 -4.93
C ALA A 68 -29.79 2.90 -6.12
N GLN A 69 -29.37 3.41 -7.27
CA GLN A 69 -29.07 2.58 -8.43
C GLN A 69 -27.92 1.67 -8.03
N THR A 70 -28.23 0.42 -7.76
CA THR A 70 -27.21 -0.61 -7.60
C THR A 70 -26.54 -0.78 -8.95
N VAL A 71 -25.36 -0.18 -9.11
CA VAL A 71 -24.54 -0.42 -10.30
C VAL A 71 -24.26 -1.90 -10.33
N ALA A 72 -24.73 -2.61 -11.36
CA ALA A 72 -24.50 -4.03 -11.53
C ALA A 72 -22.98 -4.30 -11.56
N ALA A 73 -22.56 -5.40 -10.93
CA ALA A 73 -21.16 -5.81 -11.00
C ALA A 73 -20.77 -6.09 -12.47
N PRO A 74 -19.56 -5.72 -12.88
CA PRO A 74 -19.12 -5.99 -14.25
C PRO A 74 -19.02 -7.51 -14.49
N PRO A 75 -19.16 -7.96 -15.75
CA PRO A 75 -18.97 -9.37 -16.09
C PRO A 75 -17.57 -9.85 -15.72
N VAL A 76 -17.46 -11.09 -15.25
CA VAL A 76 -16.17 -11.69 -14.91
C VAL A 76 -15.40 -12.00 -16.19
N PRO A 77 -14.17 -11.50 -16.36
CA PRO A 77 -13.36 -11.71 -17.57
C PRO A 77 -12.92 -13.17 -17.71
N ALA A 78 -12.47 -13.55 -18.90
CA ALA A 78 -11.93 -14.89 -19.16
C ALA A 78 -10.51 -15.09 -18.60
N ARG A 79 -9.74 -14.00 -18.38
CA ARG A 79 -8.36 -14.07 -17.93
C ARG A 79 -8.09 -12.99 -16.87
N MET A 80 -7.33 -13.37 -15.83
CA MET A 80 -6.80 -12.44 -14.84
C MET A 80 -5.30 -12.61 -14.66
N ALA A 81 -4.61 -11.56 -14.29
CA ALA A 81 -3.20 -11.55 -13.93
C ALA A 81 -2.98 -10.89 -12.57
N SER A 82 -1.99 -11.35 -11.82
CA SER A 82 -1.55 -10.71 -10.58
C SER A 82 -0.12 -10.24 -10.69
N LEU A 83 0.09 -8.94 -10.44
CA LEU A 83 1.38 -8.28 -10.44
C LEU A 83 1.78 -7.99 -8.99
N GLY A 84 3.08 -8.02 -8.72
CA GLY A 84 3.54 -7.75 -7.37
C GLY A 84 4.87 -8.41 -7.03
N ASP A 85 5.04 -8.65 -5.75
CA ASP A 85 6.25 -9.22 -5.16
C ASP A 85 5.99 -10.57 -4.48
N SER A 86 6.82 -10.94 -3.51
CA SER A 86 6.72 -12.16 -2.72
C SER A 86 5.40 -12.31 -1.97
N ILE A 87 4.72 -11.21 -1.61
CA ILE A 87 3.40 -11.28 -0.97
C ILE A 87 2.39 -11.89 -1.95
N THR A 88 2.40 -11.44 -3.20
CA THR A 88 1.51 -11.97 -4.25
C THR A 88 1.92 -13.36 -4.71
N ARG A 89 3.21 -13.73 -4.62
CA ARG A 89 3.71 -15.09 -4.83
C ARG A 89 3.38 -16.04 -3.67
N ALA A 90 2.86 -15.52 -2.55
CA ALA A 90 2.66 -16.26 -1.30
C ALA A 90 3.95 -16.97 -0.83
N PHE A 91 5.08 -16.28 -0.93
CA PHE A 91 6.38 -16.81 -0.52
C PHE A 91 6.34 -17.26 0.95
N ASN A 92 6.92 -18.41 1.27
CA ASN A 92 6.93 -19.03 2.60
C ASN A 92 5.53 -19.36 3.19
N ALA A 93 4.46 -19.32 2.40
CA ALA A 93 3.12 -19.65 2.90
C ALA A 93 2.87 -21.17 3.04
N CYS A 94 3.61 -22.03 2.32
CA CYS A 94 3.43 -23.47 2.32
C CYS A 94 4.70 -24.29 2.60
N GLY A 95 5.86 -23.63 2.72
CA GLY A 95 7.15 -24.26 2.94
C GLY A 95 8.27 -23.24 3.12
N TRP A 96 9.44 -23.72 3.43
CA TRP A 96 10.62 -22.89 3.63
C TRP A 96 11.23 -22.47 2.29
N TYR A 97 11.51 -21.17 2.17
CA TYR A 97 12.21 -20.51 1.07
C TYR A 97 11.63 -20.88 -0.31
N THR A 98 10.30 -20.87 -0.41
CA THR A 98 9.60 -21.25 -1.64
C THR A 98 8.40 -20.35 -1.92
N ASP A 99 8.16 -20.07 -3.20
CA ASP A 99 6.93 -19.48 -3.69
C ASP A 99 5.79 -20.51 -3.64
N CYS A 100 4.62 -20.07 -3.17
CA CYS A 100 3.42 -20.91 -3.07
C CYS A 100 2.24 -20.28 -3.83
N PRO A 101 2.29 -20.15 -5.17
CA PRO A 101 1.27 -19.42 -5.92
C PRO A 101 -0.15 -19.95 -5.71
N SER A 102 -0.31 -21.25 -5.37
CA SER A 102 -1.61 -21.84 -5.03
C SER A 102 -2.25 -21.19 -3.79
N ARG A 103 -1.47 -20.53 -2.93
CA ARG A 103 -1.93 -19.81 -1.74
C ARG A 103 -1.93 -18.29 -1.92
N SER A 104 -1.74 -17.78 -3.14
CA SER A 104 -1.81 -16.35 -3.44
C SER A 104 -3.19 -15.77 -3.09
N TRP A 105 -3.22 -14.64 -2.44
CA TRP A 105 -4.44 -13.88 -2.15
C TRP A 105 -5.24 -13.54 -3.41
N SER A 106 -4.55 -13.34 -4.53
CA SER A 106 -5.13 -12.93 -5.81
C SER A 106 -5.49 -14.14 -6.68
N THR A 107 -4.49 -14.96 -7.05
CA THR A 107 -4.60 -16.03 -8.07
C THR A 107 -4.53 -17.43 -7.48
N GLY A 108 -4.54 -17.56 -6.15
CA GLY A 108 -4.42 -18.85 -5.49
C GLY A 108 -5.61 -19.78 -5.76
N SER A 109 -5.33 -21.09 -5.80
CA SER A 109 -6.32 -22.15 -6.02
C SER A 109 -6.71 -22.92 -4.75
N THR A 110 -6.11 -22.57 -3.60
CA THR A 110 -6.41 -23.23 -2.31
C THR A 110 -7.66 -22.65 -1.68
N GLY A 111 -8.63 -23.51 -1.33
CA GLY A 111 -9.92 -23.09 -0.73
C GLY A 111 -9.77 -22.32 0.57
N GLU A 112 -8.77 -22.62 1.39
CA GLU A 112 -8.47 -21.90 2.64
C GLU A 112 -8.21 -20.41 2.43
N VAL A 113 -7.59 -20.03 1.31
CA VAL A 113 -7.32 -18.63 0.97
C VAL A 113 -8.55 -17.96 0.38
N ASN A 114 -9.34 -18.68 -0.39
CA ASN A 114 -10.52 -18.16 -1.09
C ASN A 114 -10.20 -16.86 -1.85
N SER A 115 -9.22 -16.94 -2.74
CA SER A 115 -8.63 -15.84 -3.50
C SER A 115 -9.62 -15.10 -4.39
N HIS A 116 -9.21 -14.00 -5.01
CA HIS A 116 -9.99 -13.35 -6.08
C HIS A 116 -10.31 -14.34 -7.20
N TYR A 117 -9.32 -15.13 -7.62
CA TYR A 117 -9.50 -16.15 -8.65
C TYR A 117 -10.61 -17.13 -8.31
N LEU A 118 -10.59 -17.74 -7.12
CA LEU A 118 -11.61 -18.73 -6.74
C LEU A 118 -13.01 -18.12 -6.68
N ARG A 119 -13.14 -16.91 -6.13
CA ARG A 119 -14.43 -16.21 -6.03
C ARG A 119 -14.99 -15.84 -7.41
N LEU A 120 -14.14 -15.42 -8.33
CA LEU A 120 -14.53 -15.06 -9.70
C LEU A 120 -14.78 -16.30 -10.55
N ARG A 121 -13.97 -17.35 -10.38
CA ARG A 121 -14.17 -18.63 -11.08
C ARG A 121 -15.49 -19.30 -10.73
N ALA A 122 -16.00 -19.08 -9.53
CA ALA A 122 -17.34 -19.56 -9.15
C ALA A 122 -18.45 -18.90 -9.98
N GLN A 123 -18.20 -17.73 -10.61
CA GLN A 123 -19.13 -17.01 -11.47
C GLN A 123 -18.81 -17.23 -12.96
N ASN A 124 -17.56 -17.52 -13.32
CA ASN A 124 -17.11 -17.85 -14.66
C ASN A 124 -16.10 -19.00 -14.59
N SER A 125 -16.55 -20.24 -14.78
CA SER A 125 -15.72 -21.44 -14.70
C SER A 125 -14.58 -21.49 -15.72
N ALA A 126 -14.67 -20.73 -16.82
CA ALA A 126 -13.65 -20.61 -17.85
C ALA A 126 -12.53 -19.63 -17.49
N LEU A 127 -12.63 -18.89 -16.36
CA LEU A 127 -11.60 -17.96 -15.92
C LEU A 127 -10.26 -18.67 -15.74
N THR A 128 -9.23 -18.17 -16.38
CA THR A 128 -7.82 -18.55 -16.16
C THR A 128 -7.08 -17.45 -15.41
N ALA A 129 -6.07 -17.84 -14.60
CA ALA A 129 -5.32 -16.92 -13.78
C ALA A 129 -3.81 -17.08 -14.00
N TYR A 130 -3.11 -15.96 -14.12
CA TYR A 130 -1.66 -15.86 -14.23
C TYR A 130 -1.11 -15.14 -12.99
N ASN A 131 0.00 -15.64 -12.46
CA ASN A 131 0.72 -14.97 -11.37
C ASN A 131 2.07 -14.50 -11.89
N ASP A 132 2.11 -13.24 -12.35
CA ASP A 132 3.29 -12.60 -12.94
C ASP A 132 4.15 -11.90 -11.91
N ALA A 133 3.74 -11.94 -10.63
CA ALA A 133 4.52 -11.44 -9.52
C ALA A 133 5.85 -12.18 -9.39
N ARG A 134 6.86 -11.53 -8.81
CA ARG A 134 8.18 -12.12 -8.58
C ARG A 134 8.67 -11.80 -7.18
N SER A 135 9.09 -12.82 -6.44
CA SER A 135 9.70 -12.64 -5.11
C SER A 135 10.93 -11.74 -5.19
N GLY A 136 11.01 -10.74 -4.30
CA GLY A 136 12.04 -9.71 -4.30
C GLY A 136 11.79 -8.53 -5.26
N ALA A 137 10.74 -8.56 -6.08
CA ALA A 137 10.44 -7.47 -7.02
C ALA A 137 10.19 -6.15 -6.31
N LYS A 138 10.67 -5.08 -6.93
CA LYS A 138 10.44 -3.68 -6.54
C LYS A 138 9.61 -2.97 -7.62
N ILE A 139 9.25 -1.74 -7.34
CA ILE A 139 8.49 -0.92 -8.29
C ILE A 139 9.14 -0.84 -9.69
N ALA A 140 10.48 -0.97 -9.77
CA ALA A 140 11.22 -1.00 -11.02
C ALA A 140 10.83 -2.18 -11.93
N ASP A 141 10.37 -3.28 -11.35
CA ASP A 141 10.00 -4.51 -12.06
C ASP A 141 8.56 -4.48 -12.57
N LEU A 142 7.71 -3.59 -12.00
CA LEU A 142 6.26 -3.61 -12.24
C LEU A 142 5.89 -3.41 -13.71
N ASN A 143 6.61 -2.54 -14.43
CA ASN A 143 6.32 -2.31 -15.84
C ASN A 143 6.54 -3.55 -16.72
N GLY A 144 7.57 -4.35 -16.43
CA GLY A 144 7.79 -5.62 -17.11
C GLY A 144 6.67 -6.64 -16.82
N GLN A 145 6.20 -6.69 -15.57
CA GLN A 145 5.04 -7.53 -15.20
C GLN A 145 3.76 -7.04 -15.92
N ALA A 146 3.56 -5.73 -16.05
CA ALA A 146 2.45 -5.14 -16.80
C ALA A 146 2.48 -5.53 -18.28
N GLN A 147 3.66 -5.52 -18.93
CA GLN A 147 3.83 -5.99 -20.31
C GLN A 147 3.46 -7.47 -20.46
N THR A 148 3.82 -8.31 -19.48
CA THR A 148 3.43 -9.71 -19.45
C THR A 148 1.91 -9.86 -19.37
N ALA A 149 1.23 -9.15 -18.47
CA ALA A 149 -0.24 -9.15 -18.38
C ALA A 149 -0.91 -8.69 -19.68
N VAL A 150 -0.30 -7.72 -20.39
CA VAL A 150 -0.76 -7.28 -21.73
C VAL A 150 -0.64 -8.42 -22.73
N SER A 151 0.48 -9.13 -22.79
CA SER A 151 0.65 -10.26 -23.71
C SER A 151 -0.33 -11.41 -23.43
N GLN A 152 -0.73 -11.58 -22.18
CA GLN A 152 -1.74 -12.55 -21.74
C GLN A 152 -3.17 -12.10 -22.01
N GLN A 153 -3.37 -10.82 -22.41
CA GLN A 153 -4.70 -10.22 -22.62
C GLN A 153 -5.59 -10.33 -21.37
N ALA A 154 -5.05 -10.01 -20.20
CA ALA A 154 -5.76 -10.09 -18.94
C ALA A 154 -6.90 -9.06 -18.88
N GLY A 155 -8.13 -9.49 -18.65
CA GLY A 155 -9.28 -8.60 -18.48
C GLY A 155 -9.44 -8.10 -17.04
N TYR A 156 -8.72 -8.70 -16.09
CA TYR A 156 -8.61 -8.26 -14.70
C TYR A 156 -7.17 -8.36 -14.23
N VAL A 157 -6.65 -7.27 -13.68
CA VAL A 157 -5.29 -7.21 -13.18
C VAL A 157 -5.31 -6.77 -11.71
N THR A 158 -4.62 -7.51 -10.83
CA THR A 158 -4.40 -7.10 -9.44
C THR A 158 -2.94 -6.67 -9.25
N VAL A 159 -2.71 -5.64 -8.45
CA VAL A 159 -1.38 -5.12 -8.15
C VAL A 159 -1.21 -4.99 -6.64
N LEU A 160 -0.14 -5.56 -6.06
CA LEU A 160 0.35 -5.28 -4.72
C LEU A 160 1.87 -5.18 -4.80
N MET A 161 2.41 -3.95 -4.72
CA MET A 161 3.82 -3.67 -4.96
C MET A 161 4.31 -2.53 -4.06
N GLY A 162 5.54 -2.64 -3.51
CA GLY A 162 6.19 -1.57 -2.78
C GLY A 162 6.77 -2.00 -1.43
N ALA A 163 6.49 -3.22 -0.96
CA ALA A 163 7.07 -3.71 0.28
C ALA A 163 8.59 -3.73 0.23
N ASN A 164 9.19 -4.25 -0.85
CA ASN A 164 10.65 -4.30 -1.04
C ASN A 164 11.28 -2.93 -1.32
N ASP A 165 10.48 -1.95 -1.72
CA ASP A 165 10.92 -0.56 -1.92
C ASP A 165 11.15 0.17 -0.59
N ALA A 166 10.40 -0.20 0.44
CA ALA A 166 10.56 0.31 1.80
C ALA A 166 11.39 -0.62 2.69
N CYS A 167 11.29 -1.94 2.51
CA CYS A 167 12.03 -2.97 3.22
C CYS A 167 13.41 -3.20 2.58
N THR A 168 14.37 -2.41 2.99
CA THR A 168 15.74 -2.43 2.47
C THR A 168 16.76 -2.68 3.58
N SER A 169 18.05 -2.79 3.24
CA SER A 169 19.15 -2.95 4.20
C SER A 169 19.35 -1.74 5.12
N SER A 170 18.91 -0.56 4.70
CA SER A 170 18.94 0.67 5.48
C SER A 170 17.87 1.66 5.00
N GLU A 171 17.53 2.64 5.84
CA GLU A 171 16.58 3.69 5.48
C GLU A 171 17.00 4.49 4.23
N SER A 172 18.31 4.72 4.08
CA SER A 172 18.86 5.51 2.97
C SER A 172 18.76 4.81 1.61
N THR A 173 18.52 3.50 1.58
CA THR A 173 18.41 2.70 0.36
C THR A 173 16.96 2.43 -0.07
N MET A 174 15.98 2.98 0.64
CA MET A 174 14.57 2.94 0.22
C MET A 174 14.37 3.68 -1.09
N THR A 175 13.52 3.15 -1.96
CA THR A 175 13.09 3.86 -3.18
C THR A 175 12.50 5.22 -2.81
N SER A 176 12.87 6.28 -3.54
CA SER A 176 12.28 7.60 -3.32
C SER A 176 10.80 7.60 -3.74
N VAL A 177 9.98 8.48 -3.15
CA VAL A 177 8.56 8.60 -3.54
C VAL A 177 8.42 9.01 -5.00
N ALA A 178 9.27 9.92 -5.47
CA ALA A 178 9.24 10.39 -6.86
C ALA A 178 9.61 9.28 -7.87
N ASP A 179 10.62 8.45 -7.56
CA ASP A 179 10.97 7.32 -8.43
C ASP A 179 9.88 6.24 -8.40
N TYR A 180 9.30 5.98 -7.21
CA TYR A 180 8.16 5.08 -7.08
C TYR A 180 6.97 5.54 -7.94
N GLU A 181 6.59 6.82 -7.85
CA GLU A 181 5.50 7.39 -8.63
C GLU A 181 5.76 7.29 -10.14
N THR A 182 6.95 7.69 -10.59
CA THR A 182 7.32 7.63 -12.01
C THR A 182 7.16 6.21 -12.56
N ARG A 183 7.66 5.20 -11.84
CA ARG A 183 7.62 3.80 -12.26
C ARG A 183 6.21 3.21 -12.17
N PHE A 184 5.45 3.55 -11.13
CA PHE A 184 4.07 3.12 -11.00
C PHE A 184 3.20 3.67 -12.14
N ARG A 185 3.36 4.97 -12.47
CA ARG A 185 2.68 5.61 -13.61
C ARG A 185 3.03 4.94 -14.94
N ALA A 186 4.29 4.59 -15.16
CA ALA A 186 4.72 3.88 -16.36
C ALA A 186 4.02 2.53 -16.51
N ALA A 187 3.96 1.73 -15.45
CA ALA A 187 3.27 0.43 -15.46
C ALA A 187 1.76 0.59 -15.70
N MET A 188 1.12 1.56 -15.06
CA MET A 188 -0.32 1.83 -15.25
C MET A 188 -0.61 2.33 -16.66
N SER A 189 0.29 3.13 -17.26
CA SER A 189 0.19 3.54 -18.67
C SER A 189 0.29 2.35 -19.63
N THR A 190 1.21 1.41 -19.37
CA THR A 190 1.34 0.16 -20.14
C THR A 190 0.05 -0.66 -20.08
N LEU A 191 -0.55 -0.83 -18.90
CA LEU A 191 -1.83 -1.52 -18.76
C LEU A 191 -2.95 -0.80 -19.51
N ARG A 192 -3.04 0.53 -19.38
CA ARG A 192 -4.09 1.33 -20.05
C ARG A 192 -4.01 1.22 -21.56
N SER A 193 -2.79 1.31 -22.12
CA SER A 193 -2.58 1.29 -23.56
C SER A 193 -2.77 -0.12 -24.15
N GLY A 194 -2.27 -1.15 -23.46
CA GLY A 194 -2.32 -2.51 -23.95
C GLY A 194 -3.62 -3.26 -23.62
N LEU A 195 -4.32 -2.84 -22.57
CA LEU A 195 -5.56 -3.46 -22.07
C LEU A 195 -6.61 -2.38 -21.74
N PRO A 196 -7.11 -1.62 -22.71
CA PRO A 196 -7.95 -0.44 -22.46
C PRO A 196 -9.27 -0.74 -21.72
N ASN A 197 -9.77 -1.96 -21.82
CA ASN A 197 -11.01 -2.42 -21.19
C ASN A 197 -10.78 -3.25 -19.91
N ALA A 198 -9.53 -3.52 -19.52
CA ALA A 198 -9.26 -4.30 -18.34
C ALA A 198 -9.59 -3.53 -17.05
N LEU A 199 -10.07 -4.26 -16.07
CA LEU A 199 -10.25 -3.76 -14.71
C LEU A 199 -8.94 -3.95 -13.95
N VAL A 200 -8.46 -2.89 -13.29
CA VAL A 200 -7.24 -2.91 -12.49
C VAL A 200 -7.60 -2.70 -11.02
N PHE A 201 -7.17 -3.61 -10.17
CA PHE A 201 -7.32 -3.49 -8.73
C PHE A 201 -5.96 -3.30 -8.07
N VAL A 202 -5.79 -2.23 -7.31
CA VAL A 202 -4.55 -1.88 -6.60
C VAL A 202 -4.77 -2.06 -5.11
N ALA A 203 -4.01 -2.96 -4.50
CA ALA A 203 -3.98 -3.16 -3.07
C ALA A 203 -2.87 -2.32 -2.43
N SER A 204 -3.16 -1.69 -1.31
CA SER A 204 -2.18 -0.95 -0.52
C SER A 204 -1.09 -1.87 0.03
N VAL A 205 0.13 -1.36 0.14
CA VAL A 205 1.23 -2.04 0.84
C VAL A 205 0.85 -2.17 2.32
N PRO A 206 0.99 -3.36 2.94
CA PRO A 206 0.73 -3.54 4.37
C PRO A 206 1.56 -2.60 5.26
N ASP A 207 1.06 -2.27 6.46
CA ASP A 207 1.83 -1.50 7.44
C ASP A 207 2.99 -2.35 8.01
N ILE A 208 4.19 -2.13 7.48
CA ILE A 208 5.40 -2.87 7.91
C ILE A 208 5.76 -2.53 9.38
N LYS A 209 5.36 -1.34 9.88
CA LYS A 209 5.55 -1.03 11.30
C LYS A 209 4.67 -1.92 12.18
N ARG A 210 3.46 -2.28 11.72
CA ARG A 210 2.61 -3.24 12.42
C ARG A 210 3.27 -4.60 12.54
N LEU A 211 3.98 -5.07 11.53
CA LEU A 211 4.76 -6.31 11.61
C LEU A 211 5.83 -6.22 12.73
N TRP A 212 6.57 -5.10 12.81
CA TRP A 212 7.50 -4.86 13.90
C TRP A 212 6.79 -4.90 15.26
N GLU A 213 5.64 -4.24 15.41
CA GLU A 213 4.88 -4.17 16.66
C GLU A 213 4.51 -5.57 17.19
N VAL A 214 3.98 -6.44 16.32
CA VAL A 214 3.53 -7.78 16.72
C VAL A 214 4.67 -8.79 16.88
N GLY A 215 5.78 -8.59 16.18
CA GLY A 215 6.90 -9.54 16.19
C GLY A 215 8.04 -9.18 17.16
N ARG A 216 8.16 -7.91 17.58
CA ARG A 216 9.30 -7.45 18.42
C ARG A 216 9.42 -8.15 19.77
N THR A 217 8.33 -8.69 20.30
CA THR A 217 8.30 -9.44 21.57
C THR A 217 8.63 -10.94 21.38
N SER A 218 8.51 -11.47 20.17
CA SER A 218 8.85 -12.85 19.83
C SER A 218 10.36 -13.02 19.66
N ALA A 219 10.98 -13.89 20.47
CA ALA A 219 12.40 -14.20 20.33
C ALA A 219 12.71 -14.82 18.95
N ALA A 220 11.85 -15.74 18.47
CA ALA A 220 12.01 -16.39 17.19
C ALA A 220 11.95 -15.39 16.02
N ALA A 221 11.00 -14.42 16.04
CA ALA A 221 10.91 -13.38 15.03
C ALA A 221 12.17 -12.51 15.00
N ARG A 222 12.66 -12.07 16.17
CA ARG A 222 13.90 -11.27 16.25
C ARG A 222 15.12 -12.02 15.73
N THR A 223 15.21 -13.32 16.05
CA THR A 223 16.30 -14.16 15.54
C THR A 223 16.22 -14.29 14.03
N ALA A 224 15.05 -14.57 13.45
CA ALA A 224 14.88 -14.65 12.00
C ALA A 224 15.26 -13.32 11.31
N TRP A 225 14.75 -12.19 11.83
CA TRP A 225 15.03 -10.87 11.24
C TRP A 225 16.52 -10.51 11.26
N SER A 226 17.24 -10.85 12.34
CA SER A 226 18.67 -10.59 12.42
C SER A 226 19.49 -11.57 11.59
N THR A 227 19.17 -12.86 11.63
CA THR A 227 19.93 -13.92 10.93
C THR A 227 19.84 -13.76 9.41
N PHE A 228 18.66 -13.45 8.90
CA PHE A 228 18.44 -13.30 7.45
C PHE A 228 18.53 -11.87 6.95
N GLY A 229 18.85 -10.90 7.81
CA GLY A 229 18.94 -9.49 7.42
C GLY A 229 17.63 -8.91 6.89
N ILE A 230 16.48 -9.41 7.38
CA ILE A 230 15.16 -9.06 6.85
C ILE A 230 14.83 -7.61 7.18
N CYS A 231 14.52 -6.82 6.15
CA CYS A 231 13.92 -5.49 6.28
C CYS A 231 14.60 -4.60 7.33
N GLN A 232 15.94 -4.49 7.28
CA GLN A 232 16.72 -3.80 8.32
C GLN A 232 16.36 -2.30 8.43
N SER A 233 15.84 -1.68 7.38
CA SER A 233 15.26 -0.34 7.44
C SER A 233 14.18 -0.21 8.53
N MET A 234 13.32 -1.22 8.72
CA MET A 234 12.28 -1.25 9.75
C MET A 234 12.68 -2.09 10.98
N LEU A 235 13.24 -3.29 10.77
CA LEU A 235 13.34 -4.34 11.77
C LEU A 235 14.69 -4.39 12.49
N ALA A 236 15.69 -3.57 12.13
CA ALA A 236 16.92 -3.44 12.89
C ALA A 236 16.63 -3.00 14.33
N ASN A 237 17.40 -3.53 15.30
CA ASN A 237 17.26 -3.23 16.72
C ASN A 237 15.81 -3.34 17.22
N PRO A 238 15.13 -4.48 17.05
CA PRO A 238 13.67 -4.57 17.18
C PRO A 238 13.15 -4.27 18.59
N THR A 239 13.99 -4.45 19.64
CA THR A 239 13.63 -4.16 21.04
C THR A 239 14.07 -2.78 21.51
N SER A 240 14.80 -2.02 20.69
CA SER A 240 15.31 -0.70 21.05
C SER A 240 14.17 0.30 21.20
N THR A 241 14.20 1.05 22.30
CA THR A 241 13.34 2.20 22.60
C THR A 241 14.05 3.54 22.37
N ALA A 242 15.29 3.52 21.87
CA ALA A 242 16.05 4.73 21.57
C ALA A 242 15.29 5.61 20.56
N ALA A 243 15.29 6.92 20.78
CA ALA A 243 14.58 7.89 19.94
C ALA A 243 14.96 7.79 18.44
N ALA A 244 16.24 7.50 18.16
CA ALA A 244 16.73 7.34 16.78
C ALA A 244 16.09 6.13 16.08
N ASP A 245 15.96 4.98 16.76
CA ASP A 245 15.33 3.78 16.22
C ASP A 245 13.82 3.96 16.06
N ALA A 246 13.16 4.62 17.01
CA ALA A 246 11.74 4.96 16.90
C ALA A 246 11.50 5.87 15.69
N ALA A 247 12.25 6.96 15.56
CA ALA A 247 12.15 7.89 14.46
C ALA A 247 12.44 7.23 13.09
N ARG A 248 13.44 6.31 13.01
CA ARG A 248 13.70 5.53 11.80
C ARG A 248 12.48 4.71 11.39
N ARG A 249 11.87 3.95 12.31
CA ARG A 249 10.65 3.17 12.04
C ARG A 249 9.49 4.03 11.58
N ASP A 250 9.33 5.21 12.18
CA ASP A 250 8.29 6.16 11.77
C ASP A 250 8.53 6.68 10.34
N ARG A 251 9.77 7.02 9.98
CA ARG A 251 10.08 7.47 8.61
C ARG A 251 9.87 6.37 7.58
N VAL A 252 10.20 5.10 7.89
CA VAL A 252 9.89 3.97 7.00
C VAL A 252 8.38 3.79 6.83
N ARG A 253 7.62 3.90 7.92
CA ARG A 253 6.15 3.87 7.86
C ARG A 253 5.59 5.00 7.00
N GLN A 254 6.10 6.23 7.16
CA GLN A 254 5.71 7.37 6.34
C GLN A 254 6.03 7.14 4.84
N ARG A 255 7.13 6.45 4.52
CA ARG A 255 7.45 6.06 3.14
C ARG A 255 6.39 5.11 2.56
N VAL A 256 5.93 4.12 3.32
CA VAL A 256 4.84 3.21 2.89
C VAL A 256 3.54 3.98 2.69
N ILE A 257 3.18 4.89 3.61
CA ILE A 257 2.00 5.76 3.48
C ILE A 257 2.09 6.58 2.18
N ALA A 258 3.25 7.16 1.88
CA ALA A 258 3.45 7.94 0.67
C ALA A 258 3.33 7.08 -0.61
N PHE A 259 3.82 5.84 -0.60
CA PHE A 259 3.61 4.90 -1.72
C PHE A 259 2.13 4.59 -1.92
N ASN A 260 1.40 4.30 -0.84
CA ASN A 260 -0.04 4.05 -0.91
C ASN A 260 -0.81 5.29 -1.42
N GLN A 261 -0.38 6.50 -1.05
CA GLN A 261 -0.95 7.73 -1.59
C GLN A 261 -0.72 7.88 -3.09
N VAL A 262 0.49 7.57 -3.59
CA VAL A 262 0.78 7.52 -5.03
C VAL A 262 -0.14 6.53 -5.74
N GLN A 263 -0.28 5.31 -5.20
CA GLN A 263 -1.17 4.29 -5.75
C GLN A 263 -2.62 4.78 -5.85
N ALA A 264 -3.13 5.40 -4.78
CA ALA A 264 -4.49 5.95 -4.73
C ALA A 264 -4.69 7.05 -5.79
N THR A 265 -3.74 7.99 -5.88
CA THR A 265 -3.79 9.10 -6.83
C THR A 265 -3.77 8.61 -8.27
N VAL A 266 -2.80 7.76 -8.62
CA VAL A 266 -2.65 7.24 -9.99
C VAL A 266 -3.83 6.35 -10.39
N CYS A 267 -4.38 5.57 -9.45
CA CYS A 267 -5.58 4.78 -9.70
C CYS A 267 -6.82 5.66 -9.93
N ALA A 268 -6.97 6.75 -9.19
CA ALA A 268 -8.04 7.73 -9.41
C ALA A 268 -7.93 8.39 -10.80
N GLU A 269 -6.74 8.77 -11.21
CA GLU A 269 -6.47 9.32 -12.55
C GLU A 269 -6.66 8.28 -13.68
N TYR A 270 -6.48 7.00 -13.36
CA TYR A 270 -6.79 5.90 -14.28
C TYR A 270 -8.29 5.84 -14.59
N GLY A 271 -9.16 6.29 -13.71
CA GLY A 271 -10.61 6.38 -13.89
C GLY A 271 -11.36 5.12 -13.50
N ALA A 272 -12.57 4.93 -14.07
CA ALA A 272 -13.54 3.93 -13.64
C ALA A 272 -13.00 2.48 -13.67
N ASN A 273 -12.03 2.19 -14.51
CA ASN A 273 -11.43 0.87 -14.66
C ASN A 273 -10.32 0.59 -13.61
N CYS A 274 -10.03 1.52 -12.71
CA CYS A 274 -9.13 1.26 -11.59
C CYS A 274 -9.86 1.40 -10.25
N ARG A 275 -9.58 0.48 -9.33
CA ARG A 275 -9.99 0.56 -7.93
C ARG A 275 -8.79 0.38 -7.02
N PHE A 276 -8.57 1.35 -6.15
CA PHE A 276 -7.67 1.23 -5.02
C PHE A 276 -8.43 0.69 -3.81
N ASP A 277 -7.78 -0.11 -2.97
CA ASP A 277 -8.43 -0.75 -1.81
C ASP A 277 -8.82 0.22 -0.68
N GLY A 278 -8.52 1.51 -0.81
CA GLY A 278 -8.79 2.51 0.21
C GLY A 278 -7.95 2.32 1.48
N ASN A 279 -6.75 1.79 1.36
CA ASN A 279 -5.87 1.40 2.47
C ASN A 279 -6.42 0.25 3.34
N ALA A 280 -7.29 -0.61 2.82
CA ALA A 280 -7.86 -1.71 3.60
C ALA A 280 -6.79 -2.70 4.07
N VAL A 281 -5.80 -3.01 3.22
CA VAL A 281 -4.66 -3.85 3.59
C VAL A 281 -3.73 -3.15 4.56
N PHE A 282 -3.37 -1.88 4.30
CA PHE A 282 -2.52 -1.09 5.18
C PHE A 282 -3.08 -0.95 6.60
N SER A 283 -4.38 -0.72 6.71
CA SER A 283 -5.06 -0.45 7.99
C SER A 283 -5.48 -1.71 8.73
N TYR A 284 -5.39 -2.90 8.11
CA TYR A 284 -5.77 -4.14 8.76
C TYR A 284 -4.81 -4.46 9.93
N PRO A 285 -5.33 -4.79 11.12
CA PRO A 285 -4.51 -5.05 12.30
C PRO A 285 -3.90 -6.47 12.27
N PHE A 286 -3.02 -6.73 11.30
CA PHE A 286 -2.36 -8.03 11.21
C PHE A 286 -1.75 -8.45 12.55
N ALA A 287 -1.90 -9.74 12.88
CA ALA A 287 -1.31 -10.38 14.05
C ALA A 287 -0.15 -11.29 13.63
N LEU A 288 0.68 -11.68 14.59
CA LEU A 288 1.81 -12.59 14.32
C LEU A 288 1.34 -13.96 13.80
N SER A 289 0.12 -14.39 14.15
CA SER A 289 -0.52 -15.62 13.61
C SER A 289 -0.80 -15.57 12.11
N HIS A 290 -0.80 -14.39 11.50
CA HIS A 290 -0.95 -14.20 10.05
C HIS A 290 0.39 -14.25 9.29
N VAL A 291 1.49 -14.40 10.01
CA VAL A 291 2.86 -14.36 9.47
C VAL A 291 3.46 -15.76 9.45
N SER A 292 4.26 -16.05 8.43
CA SER A 292 4.95 -17.33 8.31
C SER A 292 5.94 -17.54 9.47
N GLY A 293 5.90 -18.70 10.09
CA GLY A 293 6.88 -19.08 11.12
C GLY A 293 8.29 -19.35 10.58
N TRP A 294 8.46 -19.36 9.25
CA TRP A 294 9.77 -19.56 8.62
C TRP A 294 10.66 -18.32 8.69
N ASP A 295 10.10 -17.15 8.43
CA ASP A 295 10.85 -15.91 8.37
C ASP A 295 10.28 -14.79 9.24
N TYR A 296 9.09 -14.98 9.77
CA TYR A 296 8.36 -13.97 10.54
C TYR A 296 8.20 -12.65 9.79
N PHE A 297 8.05 -12.73 8.46
CA PHE A 297 7.95 -11.56 7.60
C PHE A 297 6.82 -11.70 6.57
N HIS A 298 6.82 -12.77 5.79
CA HIS A 298 5.81 -12.98 4.76
C HIS A 298 4.49 -13.50 5.35
N PRO A 299 3.33 -13.16 4.75
CA PRO A 299 2.05 -13.71 5.16
C PRO A 299 2.02 -15.26 4.97
N ASN A 300 1.59 -15.98 5.99
CA ASN A 300 1.26 -17.41 5.86
C ASN A 300 -0.09 -17.60 5.16
N THR A 301 -0.61 -18.82 5.08
CA THR A 301 -1.91 -19.14 4.45
C THR A 301 -3.05 -18.30 5.06
N SER A 302 -3.08 -18.14 6.38
CA SER A 302 -4.08 -17.32 7.07
C SER A 302 -3.93 -15.84 6.72
N GLY A 303 -2.69 -15.33 6.66
CA GLY A 303 -2.41 -13.96 6.21
C GLY A 303 -2.82 -13.72 4.75
N GLN A 304 -2.60 -14.69 3.88
CA GLN A 304 -3.06 -14.66 2.49
C GLN A 304 -4.58 -14.65 2.38
N ALA A 305 -5.28 -15.42 3.25
CA ALA A 305 -6.74 -15.42 3.32
C ALA A 305 -7.28 -14.05 3.78
N VAL A 306 -6.64 -13.42 4.75
CA VAL A 306 -6.97 -12.04 5.17
C VAL A 306 -6.78 -11.07 4.02
N LEU A 307 -5.66 -11.12 3.31
CA LEU A 307 -5.42 -10.27 2.13
C LEU A 307 -6.53 -10.47 1.10
N ALA A 308 -6.86 -11.74 0.77
CA ALA A 308 -7.92 -12.06 -0.18
C ALA A 308 -9.28 -11.49 0.26
N GLN A 309 -9.62 -11.58 1.53
CA GLN A 309 -10.87 -11.07 2.08
C GLN A 309 -10.94 -9.54 2.04
N GLN A 310 -9.90 -8.85 2.52
CA GLN A 310 -9.86 -7.39 2.58
C GLN A 310 -9.90 -6.76 1.20
N THR A 311 -9.13 -7.32 0.26
CA THR A 311 -9.03 -6.80 -1.10
C THR A 311 -10.27 -7.13 -1.93
N TYR A 312 -10.81 -8.35 -1.84
CA TYR A 312 -12.04 -8.69 -2.58
C TYR A 312 -13.25 -7.87 -2.13
N ALA A 313 -13.37 -7.58 -0.82
CA ALA A 313 -14.43 -6.71 -0.29
C ALA A 313 -14.40 -5.27 -0.82
N ARG A 314 -13.33 -4.88 -1.51
CA ARG A 314 -13.14 -3.56 -2.15
C ARG A 314 -13.08 -3.66 -3.68
N SER A 315 -13.14 -4.88 -4.22
CA SER A 315 -13.06 -5.14 -5.66
C SER A 315 -14.32 -4.71 -6.41
N PHE A 316 -14.30 -4.79 -7.73
CA PHE A 316 -15.42 -4.46 -8.62
C PHE A 316 -16.66 -5.34 -8.37
N TRP A 317 -16.51 -6.49 -7.74
CA TRP A 317 -17.58 -7.46 -7.47
C TRP A 317 -18.06 -7.47 -6.02
N ALA A 318 -17.57 -6.57 -5.16
CA ALA A 318 -17.91 -6.52 -3.74
C ALA A 318 -19.42 -6.37 -3.48
N THR A 319 -20.11 -5.57 -4.29
CA THR A 319 -21.54 -5.28 -4.14
C THR A 319 -22.45 -6.44 -4.55
N ALA A 320 -22.00 -7.34 -5.41
CA ALA A 320 -22.78 -8.50 -5.84
C ALA A 320 -23.02 -9.51 -4.69
N LEU A 321 -22.10 -9.59 -3.72
CA LEU A 321 -22.22 -10.50 -2.58
C LEU A 321 -23.22 -10.03 -1.52
N VAL A 322 -23.52 -8.74 -1.41
CA VAL A 322 -24.50 -8.20 -0.44
C VAL A 322 -25.92 -8.50 -0.92
N SER A 323 -26.16 -8.57 -2.21
CA SER A 323 -27.49 -8.89 -2.80
C SER A 323 -27.86 -10.37 -2.66
N GLN A 324 -26.89 -11.30 -2.52
CA GLN A 324 -27.19 -12.74 -2.41
C GLN A 324 -27.45 -13.21 -0.96
N ARG A 325 -27.31 -12.33 0.05
CA ARG A 325 -27.53 -12.65 1.47
C ARG A 325 -28.81 -12.05 2.08
N ARG A 326 -29.75 -11.58 1.24
CA ARG A 326 -31.07 -11.10 1.71
C ARG A 326 -32.19 -12.06 1.32
#